data_ed6553b7b2064e7af189aecb49e0e209
#
_entry.id   ed6553b7b2064e7af189aecb49e0e209
#
_cell.length_a   1.000
_cell.length_b   1.000
_cell.length_c   1.000
_cell.angle_alpha   90.00
_cell.angle_beta   90.00
_cell.angle_gamma   90.00
#
_symmetry.space_group_name_H-M   'P 1'
#
loop_
_entity.id
_entity.type
_entity.pdbx_description
1 polymer ?
#
loop_
_entity_poly.entity_id
_entity_poly.type
_entity_poly.pdbx_seq_one_letter_code
_entity_poly.pdbx_strand_id
1 'polypeptide(L)'
;MDTGLKDGRLAPCPNRPNCVVSQGGDKRHHIDPIAYEGEKSAAVELIQQVVQGLAGIRIAAQTEDYLHVEFRSKMMGFVDDVEFFFPDSAVIHMRSASRVGYSDFGANRKRLEKIRVMFQQRWTRDGKA
;
A
#
# COMPACT_ATOMS: atom_id res chain seq x y z
N MET A 1 -14.95 3.86 8.04
CA MET A 1 -13.56 3.62 7.68
C MET A 1 -13.30 4.12 6.29
N ASP A 2 -12.18 4.79 6.11
CA ASP A 2 -11.91 5.54 4.90
C ASP A 2 -11.10 4.73 3.88
N THR A 3 -11.57 3.50 3.59
CA THR A 3 -10.94 2.69 2.56
C THR A 3 -11.74 2.78 1.26
N GLY A 4 -11.09 2.38 0.16
CA GLY A 4 -11.70 2.38 -1.16
C GLY A 4 -11.32 3.60 -1.98
N LEU A 5 -11.61 3.54 -3.26
CA LEU A 5 -11.36 4.64 -4.19
C LEU A 5 -12.58 5.54 -4.27
N LYS A 6 -12.32 6.86 -4.32
CA LYS A 6 -13.35 7.85 -4.57
C LYS A 6 -12.81 8.80 -5.63
N ASP A 7 -13.41 8.78 -6.80
CA ASP A 7 -12.98 9.60 -7.94
C ASP A 7 -11.50 9.37 -8.29
N GLY A 8 -11.07 8.10 -8.29
CA GLY A 8 -9.70 7.74 -8.64
C GLY A 8 -8.66 8.12 -7.59
N ARG A 9 -9.08 8.31 -6.35
CA ARG A 9 -8.18 8.68 -5.27
C ARG A 9 -8.41 7.83 -4.03
N LEU A 10 -7.29 7.51 -3.37
CA LEU A 10 -7.32 6.94 -2.03
C LEU A 10 -7.71 8.03 -1.03
N ALA A 11 -8.26 7.63 0.11
CA ALA A 11 -8.63 8.58 1.15
C ALA A 11 -7.41 9.33 1.69
N PRO A 12 -7.56 10.61 2.06
CA PRO A 12 -6.46 11.29 2.75
C PRO A 12 -6.23 10.70 4.13
N CYS A 13 -5.04 10.94 4.69
CA CYS A 13 -4.74 10.52 6.04
C CYS A 13 -5.43 11.44 7.06
N PRO A 14 -5.89 10.90 8.20
CA PRO A 14 -6.33 11.74 9.30
C PRO A 14 -5.14 12.50 9.89
N ASN A 15 -5.41 13.51 10.70
CA ASN A 15 -4.37 14.32 11.32
C ASN A 15 -3.78 13.60 12.55
N ARG A 16 -3.22 12.42 12.32
CA ARG A 16 -2.59 11.59 13.36
C ARG A 16 -1.36 10.90 12.74
N PRO A 17 -0.29 10.69 13.52
CA PRO A 17 0.92 10.02 12.99
C PRO A 17 0.73 8.50 12.92
N ASN A 18 -0.29 8.05 12.21
CA ASN A 18 -0.61 6.63 12.07
C ASN A 18 -1.05 6.26 10.64
N CYS A 19 -0.67 7.07 9.66
CA CYS A 19 -1.11 6.87 8.28
C CYS A 19 -0.12 7.52 7.32
N VAL A 20 0.11 6.88 6.18
CA VAL A 20 0.85 7.46 5.05
C VAL A 20 0.07 7.21 3.77
N VAL A 21 0.18 8.13 2.82
CA VAL A 21 -0.52 8.03 1.54
C VAL A 21 0.31 8.70 0.45
N SER A 22 0.28 8.14 -0.76
CA SER A 22 1.09 8.67 -1.86
C SER A 22 0.37 9.74 -2.68
N GLN A 23 -0.95 9.83 -2.59
CA GLN A 23 -1.71 10.87 -3.29
C GLN A 23 -1.95 12.04 -2.35
N GLY A 24 -1.15 13.10 -2.52
CA GLY A 24 -1.26 14.28 -1.67
C GLY A 24 -0.68 14.05 -0.29
N GLY A 25 -1.28 14.70 0.70
CA GLY A 25 -0.80 14.62 2.08
C GLY A 25 0.27 15.66 2.37
N ASP A 26 0.39 16.02 3.65
CA ASP A 26 1.48 16.88 4.10
C ASP A 26 2.77 16.05 4.23
N LYS A 27 3.87 16.73 4.53
CA LYS A 27 5.19 16.08 4.61
C LYS A 27 5.21 14.88 5.54
N ARG A 28 4.44 14.94 6.62
CA ARG A 28 4.41 13.90 7.65
C ARG A 28 3.67 12.64 7.17
N HIS A 29 2.66 12.82 6.30
CA HIS A 29 1.80 11.73 5.84
C HIS A 29 2.10 11.28 4.42
N HIS A 30 3.00 11.94 3.72
CA HIS A 30 3.29 11.61 2.33
C HIS A 30 4.32 10.48 2.21
N ILE A 31 4.09 9.59 1.27
CA ILE A 31 5.06 8.57 0.83
C ILE A 31 5.05 8.57 -0.70
N ASP A 32 6.21 8.37 -1.32
CA ASP A 32 6.27 8.35 -2.77
C ASP A 32 5.54 7.11 -3.32
N PRO A 33 4.84 7.24 -4.45
CA PRO A 33 4.30 6.05 -5.13
C PRO A 33 5.44 5.20 -5.69
N ILE A 34 5.10 3.97 -6.10
CA ILE A 34 6.06 3.11 -6.79
C ILE A 34 5.92 3.35 -8.29
N ALA A 35 6.98 3.83 -8.93
CA ALA A 35 7.01 3.94 -10.39
C ALA A 35 7.54 2.64 -10.98
N TYR A 36 7.02 2.24 -12.13
CA TYR A 36 7.48 1.05 -12.83
C TYR A 36 7.40 1.26 -14.33
N GLU A 37 8.13 0.46 -15.08
CA GLU A 37 8.05 0.41 -16.55
C GLU A 37 7.56 -0.97 -16.94
N GLY A 38 6.53 -1.03 -17.80
CA GLY A 38 5.97 -2.29 -18.26
C GLY A 38 4.46 -2.36 -18.08
N GLU A 39 3.95 -3.58 -18.06
CA GLU A 39 2.53 -3.82 -18.08
C GLU A 39 1.90 -3.66 -16.69
N LYS A 40 0.78 -2.97 -16.65
CA LYS A 40 0.00 -2.77 -15.42
C LYS A 40 -0.43 -4.10 -14.81
N SER A 41 -0.89 -5.04 -15.64
CA SER A 41 -1.32 -6.35 -15.13
C SER A 41 -0.21 -7.10 -14.42
N ALA A 42 1.03 -6.96 -14.92
CA ALA A 42 2.19 -7.57 -14.26
C ALA A 42 2.49 -6.89 -12.91
N ALA A 43 2.31 -5.57 -12.84
CA ALA A 43 2.51 -4.83 -11.60
C ALA A 43 1.48 -5.24 -10.54
N VAL A 44 0.22 -5.36 -10.93
CA VAL A 44 -0.87 -5.82 -10.05
C VAL A 44 -0.55 -7.21 -9.52
N GLU A 45 -0.18 -8.13 -10.41
CA GLU A 45 0.13 -9.50 -10.03
C GLU A 45 1.30 -9.56 -9.05
N LEU A 46 2.34 -8.77 -9.30
CA LEU A 46 3.53 -8.79 -8.43
C LEU A 46 3.24 -8.22 -7.04
N ILE A 47 2.45 -7.13 -6.95
CA ILE A 47 2.05 -6.61 -5.64
C ILE A 47 1.25 -7.69 -4.87
N GLN A 48 0.34 -8.40 -5.55
CA GLN A 48 -0.40 -9.48 -4.92
C GLN A 48 0.53 -10.56 -4.37
N GLN A 49 1.53 -10.97 -5.15
CA GLN A 49 2.50 -11.97 -4.72
C GLN A 49 3.33 -11.48 -3.53
N VAL A 50 3.77 -10.23 -3.56
CA VAL A 50 4.55 -9.64 -2.48
C VAL A 50 3.77 -9.65 -1.18
N VAL A 51 2.52 -9.15 -1.18
CA VAL A 51 1.73 -9.08 0.05
C VAL A 51 1.33 -10.47 0.55
N GLN A 52 1.04 -11.39 -0.36
CA GLN A 52 0.68 -12.76 0.04
C GLN A 52 1.83 -13.51 0.70
N GLY A 53 3.06 -13.07 0.48
CA GLY A 53 4.22 -13.63 1.16
C GLY A 53 4.48 -13.05 2.55
N LEU A 54 3.70 -12.06 2.98
CA LEU A 54 3.88 -11.42 4.28
C LEU A 54 2.93 -12.00 5.31
N ALA A 55 3.35 -11.96 6.58
CA ALA A 55 2.55 -12.54 7.66
C ALA A 55 1.38 -11.65 8.05
N GLY A 56 0.29 -12.27 8.49
CA GLY A 56 -0.84 -11.57 9.08
C GLY A 56 -1.75 -10.86 8.07
N ILE A 57 -1.68 -11.22 6.79
CA ILE A 57 -2.44 -10.54 5.76
C ILE A 57 -3.78 -11.22 5.50
N ARG A 58 -4.74 -10.40 5.07
CA ARG A 58 -6.01 -10.85 4.52
C ARG A 58 -6.40 -9.89 3.40
N ILE A 59 -6.67 -10.42 2.21
CA ILE A 59 -7.15 -9.60 1.10
C ILE A 59 -8.62 -9.27 1.36
N ALA A 60 -8.92 -8.00 1.53
CA ALA A 60 -10.26 -7.54 1.86
C ALA A 60 -11.08 -7.17 0.63
N ALA A 61 -10.43 -6.63 -0.40
CA ALA A 61 -11.10 -6.25 -1.64
C ALA A 61 -10.08 -6.22 -2.77
N GLN A 62 -10.55 -6.54 -3.98
CA GLN A 62 -9.67 -6.56 -5.14
C GLN A 62 -10.48 -6.31 -6.40
N THR A 63 -10.01 -5.38 -7.22
CA THR A 63 -10.50 -5.17 -8.58
C THR A 63 -9.28 -5.16 -9.51
N GLU A 64 -9.47 -4.87 -10.79
CA GLU A 64 -8.33 -4.87 -11.74
C GLU A 64 -7.36 -3.71 -11.52
N ASP A 65 -7.76 -2.67 -10.76
CA ASP A 65 -6.92 -1.51 -10.51
C ASP A 65 -6.81 -1.12 -9.03
N TYR A 66 -7.34 -1.96 -8.12
CA TYR A 66 -7.36 -1.64 -6.70
C TYR A 66 -7.20 -2.91 -5.87
N LEU A 67 -6.42 -2.81 -4.80
CA LEU A 67 -6.21 -3.90 -3.85
C LEU A 67 -6.22 -3.34 -2.42
N HIS A 68 -7.06 -3.92 -1.58
CA HIS A 68 -7.12 -3.59 -0.15
C HIS A 68 -6.73 -4.83 0.65
N VAL A 69 -5.70 -4.69 1.47
CA VAL A 69 -5.15 -5.77 2.28
C VAL A 69 -5.17 -5.32 3.75
N GLU A 70 -5.63 -6.21 4.62
CA GLU A 70 -5.55 -6.00 6.07
C GLU A 70 -4.31 -6.68 6.60
N PHE A 71 -3.53 -5.95 7.40
CA PHE A 71 -2.38 -6.48 8.11
C PHE A 71 -2.71 -6.52 9.59
N ARG A 72 -2.76 -7.72 10.16
CA ARG A 72 -3.08 -7.89 11.58
C ARG A 72 -1.81 -8.18 12.36
N SER A 73 -1.57 -7.40 13.42
CA SER A 73 -0.43 -7.64 14.28
C SER A 73 -0.60 -8.94 15.05
N LYS A 74 0.51 -9.68 15.18
CA LYS A 74 0.47 -11.02 15.75
C LYS A 74 0.12 -11.00 17.24
N MET A 75 0.67 -10.04 17.99
CA MET A 75 0.50 -9.99 19.44
C MET A 75 -0.79 -9.32 19.88
N MET A 76 -1.11 -8.17 19.27
CA MET A 76 -2.21 -7.32 19.73
C MET A 76 -3.46 -7.49 18.91
N GLY A 77 -3.38 -8.12 17.73
CA GLY A 77 -4.53 -8.24 16.84
C GLY A 77 -4.96 -6.92 16.20
N PHE A 78 -4.15 -5.87 16.30
CA PHE A 78 -4.46 -4.58 15.67
C PHE A 78 -4.38 -4.72 14.16
N VAL A 79 -5.30 -4.06 13.47
CA VAL A 79 -5.39 -4.14 12.02
C VAL A 79 -4.96 -2.82 11.41
N ASP A 80 -4.07 -2.90 10.42
CA ASP A 80 -3.74 -1.78 9.55
C ASP A 80 -4.33 -2.07 8.18
N ASP A 81 -4.96 -1.05 7.58
CA ASP A 81 -5.49 -1.14 6.23
C ASP A 81 -4.48 -0.63 5.23
N VAL A 82 -4.10 -1.49 4.30
CA VAL A 82 -3.12 -1.18 3.26
C VAL A 82 -3.82 -1.24 1.91
N GLU A 83 -3.66 -0.17 1.14
CA GLU A 83 -4.35 -0.06 -0.14
C GLU A 83 -3.37 0.26 -1.25
N PHE A 84 -3.61 -0.32 -2.43
CA PHE A 84 -2.84 -0.07 -3.64
C PHE A 84 -3.82 0.30 -4.75
N PHE A 85 -3.51 1.39 -5.44
CA PHE A 85 -4.27 1.83 -6.61
C PHE A 85 -3.34 1.88 -7.81
N PHE A 86 -3.79 1.29 -8.92
CA PHE A 86 -3.00 1.13 -10.14
C PHE A 86 -3.65 1.94 -11.27
N PRO A 87 -3.37 3.26 -11.35
CA PRO A 87 -3.85 4.05 -12.50
C PRO A 87 -3.09 3.65 -13.77
N ASP A 88 -3.52 4.20 -14.91
CA ASP A 88 -2.89 3.88 -16.19
C ASP A 88 -1.57 4.61 -16.44
N SER A 89 -1.09 5.35 -15.46
CA SER A 89 0.10 6.21 -15.58
C SER A 89 1.41 5.54 -15.13
N ALA A 90 1.43 4.21 -15.03
CA ALA A 90 2.61 3.43 -14.67
C ALA A 90 3.20 3.78 -13.30
N VAL A 91 2.33 4.05 -12.35
CA VAL A 91 2.68 4.21 -10.94
C VAL A 91 1.72 3.37 -10.09
N ILE A 92 2.17 3.00 -8.90
CA ILE A 92 1.32 2.35 -7.90
C ILE A 92 1.17 3.32 -6.76
N HIS A 93 -0.04 3.83 -6.57
CA HIS A 93 -0.34 4.64 -5.40
C HIS A 93 -0.61 3.75 -4.20
N MET A 94 -0.23 4.22 -3.02
CA MET A 94 -0.28 3.41 -1.81
C MET A 94 -0.83 4.22 -0.64
N ARG A 95 -1.51 3.54 0.25
CA ARG A 95 -1.92 4.09 1.55
C ARG A 95 -1.82 2.99 2.59
N SER A 96 -1.34 3.33 3.78
CA SER A 96 -1.30 2.39 4.91
C SER A 96 -1.70 3.15 6.16
N ALA A 97 -2.72 2.68 6.86
CA ALA A 97 -3.31 3.40 7.99
C ALA A 97 -3.71 2.44 9.09
N SER A 98 -3.44 2.82 10.32
CA SER A 98 -3.86 2.06 11.49
C SER A 98 -5.33 2.35 11.80
N ARG A 99 -6.08 1.31 12.19
CA ARG A 99 -7.48 1.48 12.61
C ARG A 99 -7.58 2.08 14.00
N VAL A 100 -6.65 1.75 14.88
CA VAL A 100 -6.67 2.19 16.27
C VAL A 100 -5.32 2.78 16.65
N GLY A 101 -5.34 3.60 17.71
CA GLY A 101 -4.14 4.22 18.23
C GLY A 101 -3.86 5.57 17.61
N TYR A 102 -3.15 6.41 18.37
CA TYR A 102 -2.78 7.75 17.92
C TYR A 102 -1.55 7.69 17.02
N SER A 103 -0.51 6.97 17.47
CA SER A 103 0.76 6.88 16.74
C SER A 103 1.07 5.43 16.39
N ASP A 104 1.63 5.22 15.20
CA ASP A 104 2.10 3.91 14.77
C ASP A 104 3.62 3.75 14.93
N PHE A 105 4.30 4.77 15.44
CA PHE A 105 5.77 4.80 15.57
C PHE A 105 6.47 4.50 14.25
N GLY A 106 5.87 4.92 13.14
CA GLY A 106 6.44 4.74 11.81
C GLY A 106 6.17 3.38 11.17
N ALA A 107 5.32 2.55 11.77
CA ALA A 107 5.08 1.18 11.26
C ALA A 107 4.49 1.17 9.86
N ASN A 108 3.53 2.06 9.57
CA ASN A 108 2.89 2.09 8.25
C ASN A 108 3.87 2.48 7.16
N ARG A 109 4.71 3.49 7.40
CA ARG A 109 5.73 3.90 6.44
C ARG A 109 6.75 2.78 6.21
N LYS A 110 7.24 2.15 7.27
CA LYS A 110 8.21 1.06 7.16
C LYS A 110 7.64 -0.10 6.35
N ARG A 111 6.36 -0.41 6.55
CA ARG A 111 5.69 -1.48 5.80
C ARG A 111 5.70 -1.20 4.31
N LEU A 112 5.27 0.01 3.91
CA LEU A 112 5.21 0.35 2.50
C LEU A 112 6.59 0.45 1.86
N GLU A 113 7.60 0.96 2.60
CA GLU A 113 8.96 0.97 2.07
C GLU A 113 9.52 -0.43 1.88
N LYS A 114 9.20 -1.35 2.78
CA LYS A 114 9.58 -2.76 2.61
C LYS A 114 8.92 -3.37 1.37
N ILE A 115 7.63 -3.10 1.18
CA ILE A 115 6.90 -3.59 0.01
C ILE A 115 7.51 -3.00 -1.26
N ARG A 116 7.86 -1.70 -1.26
CA ARG A 116 8.53 -1.05 -2.39
C ARG A 116 9.81 -1.79 -2.76
N VAL A 117 10.67 -2.05 -1.79
CA VAL A 117 11.95 -2.73 -2.03
C VAL A 117 11.71 -4.13 -2.60
N MET A 118 10.80 -4.89 -2.01
CA MET A 118 10.48 -6.24 -2.48
C MET A 118 9.94 -6.22 -3.92
N PHE A 119 9.05 -5.27 -4.22
CA PHE A 119 8.52 -5.11 -5.57
C PHE A 119 9.65 -4.80 -6.55
N GLN A 120 10.47 -3.80 -6.25
CA GLN A 120 11.52 -3.35 -7.17
C GLN A 120 12.56 -4.45 -7.44
N GLN A 121 12.94 -5.20 -6.41
CA GLN A 121 13.88 -6.31 -6.56
C GLN A 121 13.33 -7.40 -7.47
N ARG A 122 12.07 -7.79 -7.27
CA ARG A 122 11.44 -8.83 -8.09
C ARG A 122 11.14 -8.34 -9.50
N TRP A 123 10.76 -7.07 -9.65
CA TRP A 123 10.48 -6.48 -10.96
C TRP A 123 11.72 -6.55 -11.86
N THR A 124 12.87 -6.16 -11.33
CA THR A 124 14.13 -6.21 -12.04
C THR A 124 14.54 -7.66 -12.32
N ARG A 125 14.49 -8.53 -11.29
CA ARG A 125 14.88 -9.93 -11.43
C ARG A 125 14.05 -10.66 -12.49
N ASP A 126 12.76 -10.37 -12.57
CA ASP A 126 11.86 -11.02 -13.51
C ASP A 126 11.89 -10.40 -14.91
N GLY A 127 12.76 -9.42 -15.14
CA GLY A 127 12.92 -8.80 -16.45
C GLY A 127 11.76 -7.93 -16.87
N LYS A 128 11.01 -7.37 -15.92
CA LYS A 128 9.83 -6.55 -16.22
C LYS A 128 10.13 -5.06 -16.31
N ALA A 129 11.29 -4.66 -15.83
CA ALA A 129 11.72 -3.26 -15.89
C ALA A 129 12.35 -2.94 -17.24
#